data_6d9531fcca46b3b58360b40821b552f4
#
_entry.id   6d9531fcca46b3b58360b40821b552f4
#
_cell.length_a   1.000
_cell.length_b   1.000
_cell.length_c   1.000
_cell.angle_alpha   90.00
_cell.angle_beta   90.00
_cell.angle_gamma   90.00
#
_symmetry.space_group_name_H-M   'P 1'
#
loop_
_entity.id
_entity.type
_entity.pdbx_description
1 polymer ?
#
loop_
_entity_poly.entity_id
_entity_poly.type
_entity_poly.pdbx_seq_one_letter_code
_entity_poly.pdbx_strand_id
1 'polypeptide(L)'
;MISVVLIVGFFAAIFEVNGACLRYINATKENVAAIQGVQDRLETLRSMAFTDLTSSATMTTALTPPSNGADFTISKVTETVTLTNYPSGTPSVTYTRTPGASVAPAAVWSGGSSFPSSATMLKANVRYAWTMTLGQRARSEETETIISTGVKR
;
A
#
# COMPACT_ATOMS: atom_id res chain seq x y z
N MET A 1 -5.44 42.99 -35.51
CA MET A 1 -6.34 42.39 -34.46
C MET A 1 -6.41 40.89 -34.56
N ILE A 2 -6.68 40.29 -35.72
CA ILE A 2 -6.81 38.84 -35.93
C ILE A 2 -5.54 38.06 -35.52
N SER A 3 -4.35 38.57 -35.86
CA SER A 3 -3.05 37.94 -35.52
C SER A 3 -2.82 37.84 -34.01
N VAL A 4 -3.22 38.82 -33.22
CA VAL A 4 -3.07 38.80 -31.76
C VAL A 4 -3.97 37.74 -31.15
N VAL A 5 -5.22 37.60 -31.63
CA VAL A 5 -6.13 36.58 -31.13
C VAL A 5 -5.61 35.16 -31.41
N LEU A 6 -5.04 34.95 -32.61
CA LEU A 6 -4.43 33.65 -32.97
C LEU A 6 -3.21 33.31 -32.07
N ILE A 7 -2.36 34.30 -31.81
CA ILE A 7 -1.20 34.10 -30.94
C ILE A 7 -1.63 33.76 -29.50
N VAL A 8 -2.59 34.50 -28.94
CA VAL A 8 -3.12 34.25 -27.61
C VAL A 8 -3.76 32.85 -27.54
N GLY A 9 -4.57 32.46 -28.54
CA GLY A 9 -5.17 31.14 -28.62
C GLY A 9 -4.13 30.02 -28.70
N PHE A 10 -3.06 30.22 -29.47
CA PHE A 10 -1.97 29.26 -29.56
C PHE A 10 -1.23 29.06 -28.22
N PHE A 11 -0.90 30.14 -27.54
CA PHE A 11 -0.28 30.05 -26.22
C PHE A 11 -1.20 29.41 -25.17
N ALA A 12 -2.48 29.75 -25.16
CA ALA A 12 -3.46 29.13 -24.28
C ALA A 12 -3.53 27.60 -24.48
N ALA A 13 -3.54 27.12 -25.72
CA ALA A 13 -3.54 25.69 -26.05
C ALA A 13 -2.25 25.00 -25.59
N ILE A 14 -1.08 25.65 -25.74
CA ILE A 14 0.19 25.09 -25.24
C ILE A 14 0.17 24.97 -23.71
N PHE A 15 -0.30 25.97 -22.99
CA PHE A 15 -0.39 25.90 -21.54
C PHE A 15 -1.36 24.83 -21.05
N GLU A 16 -2.48 24.65 -21.73
CA GLU A 16 -3.45 23.60 -21.41
C GLU A 16 -2.84 22.19 -21.59
N VAL A 17 -2.18 21.96 -22.74
CA VAL A 17 -1.49 20.69 -23.03
C VAL A 17 -0.39 20.43 -21.99
N ASN A 18 0.42 21.42 -21.67
CA ASN A 18 1.48 21.29 -20.68
C ASN A 18 0.91 20.95 -19.28
N GLY A 19 -0.17 21.63 -18.88
CA GLY A 19 -0.89 21.31 -17.63
C GLY A 19 -1.45 19.89 -17.61
N ALA A 20 -2.01 19.41 -18.74
CA ALA A 20 -2.46 18.03 -18.86
C ALA A 20 -1.30 17.02 -18.72
N CYS A 21 -0.19 17.25 -19.40
CA CYS A 21 1.01 16.41 -19.30
C CYS A 21 1.52 16.28 -17.85
N LEU A 22 1.60 17.39 -17.12
CA LEU A 22 2.03 17.39 -15.71
C LEU A 22 1.09 16.57 -14.82
N ARG A 23 -0.23 16.64 -15.05
CA ARG A 23 -1.21 15.83 -14.33
C ARG A 23 -1.03 14.34 -14.62
N TYR A 24 -0.77 13.95 -15.86
CA TYR A 24 -0.49 12.55 -16.22
C TYR A 24 0.80 12.04 -15.58
N ILE A 25 1.86 12.86 -15.57
CA ILE A 25 3.13 12.50 -14.90
C ILE A 25 2.90 12.25 -13.40
N ASN A 26 2.14 13.10 -12.73
CA ASN A 26 1.82 12.93 -11.32
C ASN A 26 1.00 11.66 -11.07
N ALA A 27 0.01 11.37 -11.90
CA ALA A 27 -0.78 10.14 -11.80
C ALA A 27 0.08 8.88 -11.99
N THR A 28 1.05 8.92 -12.90
CA THR A 28 1.98 7.80 -13.10
C THR A 28 2.91 7.63 -11.90
N LYS A 29 3.40 8.73 -11.30
CA LYS A 29 4.20 8.68 -10.07
C LYS A 29 3.43 8.07 -8.90
N GLU A 30 2.14 8.39 -8.74
CA GLU A 30 1.27 7.79 -7.71
C GLU A 30 1.19 6.26 -7.89
N ASN A 31 0.99 5.77 -9.12
CA ASN A 31 0.94 4.33 -9.40
C ASN A 31 2.28 3.64 -9.11
N VAL A 32 3.40 4.20 -9.56
CA VAL A 32 4.73 3.64 -9.31
C VAL A 32 5.04 3.60 -7.82
N ALA A 33 4.73 4.67 -7.09
CA ALA A 33 4.94 4.73 -5.64
C ALA A 33 4.10 3.70 -4.90
N ALA A 34 2.85 3.44 -5.35
CA ALA A 34 2.00 2.42 -4.76
C ALA A 34 2.57 1.01 -4.98
N ILE A 35 3.00 0.67 -6.19
CA ILE A 35 3.61 -0.62 -6.51
C ILE A 35 4.89 -0.84 -5.69
N GLN A 36 5.77 0.15 -5.64
CA GLN A 36 6.99 0.09 -4.84
C GLN A 36 6.68 -0.08 -3.35
N GLY A 37 5.68 0.64 -2.82
CA GLY A 37 5.27 0.53 -1.45
C GLY A 37 4.73 -0.85 -1.08
N VAL A 38 3.91 -1.47 -1.93
CA VAL A 38 3.42 -2.84 -1.74
C VAL A 38 4.57 -3.84 -1.75
N GLN A 39 5.52 -3.71 -2.70
CA GLN A 39 6.68 -4.59 -2.78
C GLN A 39 7.60 -4.46 -1.57
N ASP A 40 7.91 -3.23 -1.15
CA ASP A 40 8.72 -2.95 0.03
C ASP A 40 8.08 -3.54 1.31
N ARG A 41 6.76 -3.40 1.45
CA ARG A 41 6.03 -3.99 2.56
C ARG A 41 6.09 -5.53 2.56
N LEU A 42 5.92 -6.16 1.40
CA LEU A 42 6.04 -7.60 1.28
C LEU A 42 7.45 -8.10 1.61
N GLU A 43 8.47 -7.38 1.17
CA GLU A 43 9.87 -7.72 1.46
C GLU A 43 10.16 -7.58 2.96
N THR A 44 9.63 -6.54 3.60
CA THR A 44 9.67 -6.39 5.06
C THR A 44 9.05 -7.61 5.75
N LEU A 45 7.84 -8.02 5.35
CA LEU A 45 7.18 -9.18 5.95
C LEU A 45 7.95 -10.48 5.71
N ARG A 46 8.52 -10.66 4.53
CA ARG A 46 9.36 -11.84 4.20
C ARG A 46 10.66 -11.88 4.99
N SER A 47 11.21 -10.72 5.36
CA SER A 47 12.45 -10.63 6.15
C SER A 47 12.24 -10.93 7.63
N MET A 48 11.02 -10.81 8.14
CA MET A 48 10.68 -11.05 9.54
C MET A 48 10.74 -12.55 9.89
N ALA A 49 11.02 -12.86 11.16
CA ALA A 49 10.88 -14.22 11.66
C ALA A 49 9.40 -14.61 11.71
N PHE A 50 9.10 -15.89 11.47
CA PHE A 50 7.71 -16.39 11.49
C PHE A 50 7.02 -16.12 12.83
N THR A 51 7.74 -16.24 13.95
CA THR A 51 7.26 -15.93 15.30
C THR A 51 6.84 -14.47 15.45
N ASP A 52 7.53 -13.54 14.78
CA ASP A 52 7.23 -12.12 14.81
C ASP A 52 5.96 -11.82 14.01
N LEU A 53 5.76 -12.52 12.89
CA LEU A 53 4.53 -12.42 12.07
C LEU A 53 3.29 -12.92 12.83
N THR A 54 3.44 -13.90 13.72
CA THR A 54 2.34 -14.42 14.54
C THR A 54 2.04 -13.56 15.77
N SER A 55 2.94 -12.66 16.14
CA SER A 55 2.81 -11.73 17.27
C SER A 55 2.16 -10.43 16.83
N SER A 56 0.94 -10.15 17.30
CA SER A 56 0.24 -8.91 16.95
C SER A 56 0.98 -7.65 17.43
N ALA A 57 1.66 -7.71 18.58
CA ALA A 57 2.43 -6.58 19.12
C ALA A 57 3.63 -6.26 18.22
N THR A 58 4.40 -7.28 17.81
CA THR A 58 5.55 -7.12 16.92
C THR A 58 5.10 -6.60 15.55
N MET A 59 4.01 -7.17 15.00
CA MET A 59 3.43 -6.73 13.73
C MET A 59 2.97 -5.27 13.77
N THR A 60 2.27 -4.87 14.84
CA THR A 60 1.85 -3.49 15.02
C THR A 60 3.04 -2.53 15.00
N THR A 61 4.13 -2.88 15.67
CA THR A 61 5.37 -2.08 15.68
C THR A 61 6.02 -2.03 14.29
N ALA A 62 6.10 -3.15 13.60
CA ALA A 62 6.70 -3.25 12.27
C ALA A 62 5.91 -2.50 11.18
N LEU A 63 4.57 -2.42 11.35
CA LEU A 63 3.69 -1.73 10.42
C LEU A 63 3.47 -0.25 10.74
N THR A 64 3.98 0.24 11.87
CA THR A 64 3.87 1.65 12.26
C THR A 64 4.55 2.59 11.25
N PRO A 65 5.82 2.38 10.83
CA PRO A 65 6.39 3.20 9.79
C PRO A 65 5.72 2.89 8.44
N PRO A 66 5.42 3.93 7.63
CA PRO A 66 4.95 3.73 6.26
C PRO A 66 6.01 3.01 5.43
N SER A 67 5.59 2.18 4.49
CA SER A 67 6.53 1.59 3.54
C SER A 67 7.12 2.69 2.65
N ASN A 68 8.37 2.53 2.26
CA ASN A 68 9.23 3.41 1.44
C ASN A 68 9.29 4.90 1.82
N GLY A 69 8.61 5.35 2.87
CA GLY A 69 8.67 6.72 3.41
C GLY A 69 8.21 7.84 2.46
N ALA A 70 7.57 7.51 1.35
CA ALA A 70 7.11 8.51 0.38
C ALA A 70 5.91 9.29 0.93
N ASP A 71 5.91 10.61 0.74
CA ASP A 71 4.80 11.50 1.12
C ASP A 71 3.44 11.02 0.59
N PHE A 72 3.42 10.45 -0.62
CA PHE A 72 2.24 9.85 -1.20
C PHE A 72 1.67 8.72 -0.32
N THR A 73 2.51 7.79 0.11
CA THR A 73 2.11 6.64 0.95
C THR A 73 1.61 7.10 2.32
N ILE A 74 2.24 8.13 2.88
CA ILE A 74 1.87 8.71 4.17
C ILE A 74 0.52 9.42 4.08
N SER A 75 0.33 10.27 3.08
CA SER A 75 -0.76 11.24 3.02
C SER A 75 -2.01 10.78 2.29
N LYS A 76 -1.91 9.81 1.37
CA LYS A 76 -3.00 9.44 0.46
C LYS A 76 -3.39 7.98 0.46
N VAL A 77 -2.54 7.07 0.96
CA VAL A 77 -2.76 5.63 0.85
C VAL A 77 -3.38 5.06 2.12
N THR A 78 -4.47 4.31 1.95
CA THR A 78 -4.94 3.35 2.95
C THR A 78 -4.20 2.04 2.72
N GLU A 79 -3.34 1.66 3.66
CA GLU A 79 -2.60 0.40 3.64
C GLU A 79 -3.36 -0.63 4.46
N THR A 80 -3.59 -1.80 3.88
CA THR A 80 -4.21 -2.95 4.56
C THR A 80 -3.28 -4.15 4.41
N VAL A 81 -2.84 -4.69 5.54
CA VAL A 81 -2.05 -5.92 5.61
C VAL A 81 -2.89 -6.99 6.28
N THR A 82 -3.14 -8.08 5.58
CA THR A 82 -3.89 -9.22 6.11
C THR A 82 -3.00 -10.46 6.16
N LEU A 83 -2.86 -11.04 7.35
CA LEU A 83 -2.22 -12.33 7.54
C LEU A 83 -3.30 -13.38 7.77
N THR A 84 -3.20 -14.50 7.08
CA THR A 84 -4.19 -15.56 7.12
C THR A 84 -3.49 -16.91 7.30
N ASN A 85 -4.00 -17.75 8.20
CA ASN A 85 -3.48 -19.10 8.35
C ASN A 85 -3.70 -19.93 7.07
N TYR A 86 -2.65 -20.53 6.55
CA TYR A 86 -2.71 -21.29 5.31
C TYR A 86 -2.46 -22.78 5.59
N PRO A 87 -3.24 -23.69 4.97
CA PRO A 87 -4.27 -23.49 3.94
C PRO A 87 -5.69 -23.24 4.48
N SER A 88 -5.92 -23.28 5.78
CA SER A 88 -7.26 -23.25 6.39
C SER A 88 -8.07 -21.97 6.12
N GLY A 89 -7.39 -20.86 5.84
CA GLY A 89 -8.04 -19.55 5.66
C GLY A 89 -8.44 -18.85 6.97
N THR A 90 -8.37 -19.54 8.11
CA THR A 90 -8.70 -19.03 9.43
C THR A 90 -7.76 -19.59 10.49
N PRO A 91 -7.42 -18.85 11.56
CA PRO A 91 -7.75 -17.43 11.78
C PRO A 91 -7.01 -16.49 10.84
N SER A 92 -7.53 -15.26 10.72
CA SER A 92 -6.86 -14.17 10.02
C SER A 92 -6.80 -12.91 10.87
N VAL A 93 -5.80 -12.07 10.65
CA VAL A 93 -5.65 -10.78 11.29
C VAL A 93 -5.41 -9.70 10.23
N THR A 94 -6.10 -8.59 10.35
CA THR A 94 -5.99 -7.45 9.43
C THR A 94 -5.51 -6.22 10.19
N TYR A 95 -4.53 -5.55 9.62
CA TYR A 95 -3.98 -4.28 10.08
C TYR A 95 -4.29 -3.22 9.04
N THR A 96 -4.93 -2.14 9.44
CA THR A 96 -5.27 -1.04 8.53
C THR A 96 -4.64 0.26 9.00
N ARG A 97 -3.86 0.90 8.14
CA ARG A 97 -3.34 2.24 8.34
C ARG A 97 -4.01 3.20 7.38
N THR A 98 -4.67 4.22 7.94
CA THR A 98 -5.35 5.27 7.16
C THR A 98 -4.38 6.39 6.79
N PRO A 99 -4.65 7.16 5.73
CA PRO A 99 -3.84 8.31 5.34
C PRO A 99 -3.65 9.30 6.49
N GLY A 100 -2.42 9.80 6.66
CA GLY A 100 -2.08 10.77 7.70
C GLY A 100 -2.05 10.21 9.13
N ALA A 101 -2.34 8.94 9.35
CA ALA A 101 -2.27 8.34 10.68
C ALA A 101 -0.83 8.16 11.13
N SER A 102 -0.50 8.75 12.28
CA SER A 102 0.77 8.55 13.00
C SER A 102 0.67 7.43 14.04
N VAL A 103 -0.50 6.86 14.23
CA VAL A 103 -0.77 5.81 15.21
C VAL A 103 -0.56 4.43 14.58
N ALA A 104 0.01 3.54 15.36
CA ALA A 104 0.18 2.13 14.98
C ALA A 104 -1.17 1.49 14.58
N PRO A 105 -1.22 0.71 13.49
CA PRO A 105 -2.44 0.06 13.07
C PRO A 105 -2.91 -0.97 14.10
N ALA A 106 -4.20 -0.95 14.45
CA ALA A 106 -4.79 -1.94 15.34
C ALA A 106 -5.00 -3.27 14.63
N ALA A 107 -4.76 -4.38 15.36
CA ALA A 107 -5.02 -5.72 14.88
C ALA A 107 -6.53 -6.03 14.97
N VAL A 108 -7.14 -6.40 13.86
CA VAL A 108 -8.53 -6.87 13.79
C VAL A 108 -8.52 -8.36 13.42
N TRP A 109 -8.93 -9.20 14.37
CA TRP A 109 -8.96 -10.65 14.20
C TRP A 109 -10.29 -11.13 13.64
N SER A 110 -10.23 -12.20 12.85
CA SER A 110 -11.39 -12.95 12.34
C SER A 110 -11.13 -14.46 12.48
N GLY A 111 -12.10 -15.17 13.04
CA GLY A 111 -12.00 -16.62 13.24
C GLY A 111 -11.10 -17.07 14.40
N GLY A 112 -10.70 -16.13 15.27
CA GLY A 112 -9.84 -16.37 16.44
C GLY A 112 -9.20 -15.10 16.95
N SER A 113 -8.39 -15.20 18.00
CA SER A 113 -7.64 -14.08 18.61
C SER A 113 -6.11 -14.24 18.50
N SER A 114 -5.67 -15.36 17.95
CA SER A 114 -4.25 -15.66 17.71
C SER A 114 -4.11 -16.75 16.67
N PHE A 115 -2.96 -16.87 16.04
CA PHE A 115 -2.63 -18.02 15.21
C PHE A 115 -2.37 -19.25 16.08
N PRO A 116 -2.77 -20.47 15.64
CA PRO A 116 -2.47 -21.68 16.37
C PRO A 116 -0.96 -21.93 16.39
N SER A 117 -0.46 -22.53 17.48
CA SER A 117 0.97 -22.89 17.61
C SER A 117 1.42 -23.91 16.55
N SER A 118 0.47 -24.63 15.95
CA SER A 118 0.70 -25.57 14.84
C SER A 118 0.74 -24.88 13.47
N ALA A 119 0.52 -23.59 13.38
CA ALA A 119 0.60 -22.87 12.11
C ALA A 119 2.04 -22.91 11.58
N THR A 120 2.20 -23.44 10.38
CA THR A 120 3.50 -23.56 9.70
C THR A 120 3.61 -22.64 8.48
N MET A 121 2.50 -22.12 8.00
CA MET A 121 2.43 -21.24 6.84
C MET A 121 1.40 -20.14 7.06
N LEU A 122 1.74 -18.93 6.65
CA LEU A 122 0.84 -17.78 6.61
C LEU A 122 0.78 -17.24 5.19
N LYS A 123 -0.43 -16.90 4.74
CA LYS A 123 -0.62 -16.09 3.56
C LYS A 123 -0.65 -14.63 3.99
N ALA A 124 0.29 -13.84 3.49
CA ALA A 124 0.34 -12.40 3.67
C ALA A 124 -0.21 -11.72 2.42
N ASN A 125 -1.19 -10.85 2.61
CA ASN A 125 -1.78 -10.03 1.57
C ASN A 125 -1.56 -8.57 1.94
N VAL A 126 -1.01 -7.78 1.01
CA VAL A 126 -0.77 -6.35 1.17
C VAL A 126 -1.56 -5.62 0.10
N ARG A 127 -2.44 -4.72 0.53
CA ARG A 127 -3.27 -3.89 -0.34
C ARG A 127 -3.08 -2.42 -0.03
N TYR A 128 -2.83 -1.65 -1.09
CA TYR A 128 -2.82 -0.20 -1.09
C TYR A 128 -4.04 0.32 -1.82
N ALA A 129 -4.80 1.20 -1.20
CA ALA A 129 -5.95 1.85 -1.82
C ALA A 129 -5.79 3.37 -1.70
N TRP A 130 -6.02 4.08 -2.81
CA TRP A 130 -5.92 5.54 -2.85
C TRP A 130 -6.89 6.14 -3.87
N THR A 131 -7.09 7.44 -3.77
CA THR A 131 -7.81 8.21 -4.78
C THR A 131 -6.80 9.00 -5.60
N MET A 132 -6.78 8.78 -6.91
CA MET A 132 -5.86 9.49 -7.82
C MET A 132 -6.12 10.98 -7.81
N THR A 133 -5.05 11.78 -7.84
CA THR A 133 -5.17 13.23 -7.98
C THR A 133 -5.81 13.61 -9.31
N LEU A 134 -5.55 12.85 -10.39
CA LEU A 134 -6.17 13.06 -11.68
C LEU A 134 -7.49 12.28 -11.77
N GLY A 135 -8.60 13.02 -11.93
CA GLY A 135 -9.93 12.45 -12.17
C GLY A 135 -10.60 11.81 -10.96
N GLN A 136 -10.04 11.96 -9.74
CA GLN A 136 -10.61 11.48 -8.47
C GLN A 136 -11.09 10.02 -8.51
N ARG A 137 -10.39 9.17 -9.24
CA ARG A 137 -10.73 7.74 -9.37
C ARG A 137 -10.06 6.95 -8.26
N ALA A 138 -10.83 6.07 -7.62
CA ALA A 138 -10.29 5.10 -6.68
C ALA A 138 -9.41 4.09 -7.42
N ARG A 139 -8.26 3.78 -6.85
CA ARG A 139 -7.29 2.78 -7.32
C ARG A 139 -6.88 1.90 -6.16
N SER A 140 -6.50 0.68 -6.49
CA SER A 140 -5.88 -0.22 -5.52
C SER A 140 -4.84 -1.08 -6.21
N GLU A 141 -3.77 -1.36 -5.49
CA GLU A 141 -2.74 -2.32 -5.83
C GLU A 141 -2.68 -3.35 -4.72
N GLU A 142 -2.58 -4.62 -5.09
CA GLU A 142 -2.66 -5.73 -4.15
C GLU A 142 -1.71 -6.84 -4.58
N THR A 143 -0.98 -7.38 -3.61
CA THR A 143 -0.08 -8.51 -3.86
C THR A 143 -0.11 -9.45 -2.66
N GLU A 144 0.03 -10.76 -2.92
CA GLU A 144 0.05 -11.78 -1.88
C GLU A 144 1.29 -12.66 -1.95
N THR A 145 1.67 -13.21 -0.80
CA THR A 145 2.76 -14.17 -0.69
C THR A 145 2.47 -15.19 0.40
N ILE A 146 3.10 -16.35 0.33
CA ILE A 146 3.06 -17.37 1.39
C ILE A 146 4.41 -17.38 2.09
N ILE A 147 4.36 -17.29 3.42
CA ILE A 147 5.53 -17.31 4.30
C ILE A 147 5.42 -18.58 5.16
N SER A 148 6.47 -19.38 5.19
CA SER A 148 6.53 -20.62 5.97
C SER A 148 7.56 -20.54 7.09
N THR A 149 7.42 -21.42 8.10
CA THR A 149 8.40 -21.59 9.20
C THR A 149 9.72 -22.17 8.73
N GLY A 150 9.93 -22.38 7.43
CA GLY A 150 11.15 -22.97 6.89
C GLY A 150 12.40 -22.31 7.44
N VAL A 151 13.32 -23.13 7.95
CA VAL A 151 14.60 -22.69 8.52
C VAL A 151 15.34 -21.87 7.47
N LYS A 152 15.52 -20.57 7.74
CA LYS A 152 16.52 -19.79 7.03
C LYS A 152 17.88 -20.45 7.31
N ARG A 153 18.44 -21.14 6.32
CA ARG A 153 19.82 -21.59 6.35
C ARG A 153 20.77 -20.43 6.09
#